data_63666321db95b8bf561a67c0ee81d108
#
_entry.id   63666321db95b8bf561a67c0ee81d108
#
_cell.length_a   1.000
_cell.length_b   1.000
_cell.length_c   1.000
_cell.angle_alpha   90.00
_cell.angle_beta   90.00
_cell.angle_gamma   90.00
#
_symmetry.space_group_name_H-M   'P 1'
#
loop_
_entity.id
_entity.type
_entity.pdbx_description
1 polymer ?
#
loop_
_entity_poly.entity_id
_entity_poly.type
_entity_poly.pdbx_seq_one_letter_code
_entity_poly.pdbx_strand_id
1 'polypeptide(L)'
;MTSNAIRGIRRKKSSLCEVKVAVIGAPGVGKSALTVRFLTRRYIGEYDHQSETRYKHEVLVDGEPILFEISDTCPKSDDELPSMDTLQWADGLLLVYSITDRGSFNFVRKAKEALAVADPEAAMPLALVGNKADMVHLRQVSTEEGEILAKDFECWFSEITAAEQVAQVAESFHELCREVLAARRRNKAILAEPNARQ
;
A
#
# COMPACT_ATOMS: atom_id res chain seq x y z
N MET A 1 -46.57 37.55 -13.08
CA MET A 1 -45.90 36.92 -11.93
C MET A 1 -45.41 35.54 -12.37
N THR A 2 -44.17 35.47 -12.79
CA THR A 2 -43.53 34.25 -13.28
C THR A 2 -42.64 33.68 -12.20
N SER A 3 -43.07 32.54 -11.65
CA SER A 3 -42.33 31.79 -10.64
C SER A 3 -41.25 30.94 -11.36
N ASN A 4 -40.01 31.33 -11.26
CA ASN A 4 -38.87 30.54 -11.68
C ASN A 4 -38.58 29.42 -10.67
N ALA A 5 -39.04 28.23 -10.98
CA ALA A 5 -38.64 27.04 -10.27
C ALA A 5 -37.19 26.69 -10.62
N ILE A 6 -36.27 26.97 -9.72
CA ILE A 6 -34.86 26.49 -9.81
C ILE A 6 -34.90 24.98 -9.55
N ARG A 7 -34.83 24.21 -10.63
CA ARG A 7 -34.58 22.76 -10.55
C ARG A 7 -33.17 22.54 -9.96
N GLY A 8 -33.14 22.15 -8.70
CA GLY A 8 -31.92 21.69 -8.05
C GLY A 8 -31.32 20.52 -8.81
N ILE A 9 -30.17 20.74 -9.40
CA ILE A 9 -29.34 19.68 -9.98
C ILE A 9 -28.90 18.78 -8.83
N ARG A 10 -29.58 17.67 -8.64
CA ARG A 10 -29.10 16.58 -7.80
C ARG A 10 -27.80 16.07 -8.44
N ARG A 11 -26.66 16.54 -7.93
CA ARG A 11 -25.37 15.90 -8.19
C ARG A 11 -25.52 14.45 -7.72
N LYS A 12 -25.54 13.50 -8.68
CA LYS A 12 -25.31 12.10 -8.37
C LYS A 12 -23.98 12.08 -7.58
N LYS A 13 -24.02 11.65 -6.33
CA LYS A 13 -22.83 11.21 -5.63
C LYS A 13 -22.28 10.02 -6.42
N SER A 14 -21.33 10.26 -7.31
CA SER A 14 -20.50 9.21 -7.81
C SER A 14 -19.79 8.66 -6.58
N SER A 15 -20.06 7.41 -6.21
CA SER A 15 -19.32 6.75 -5.15
C SER A 15 -17.87 6.68 -5.60
N LEU A 16 -16.97 7.41 -4.92
CA LEU A 16 -15.54 7.32 -5.14
C LEU A 16 -15.12 5.86 -4.97
N CYS A 17 -14.21 5.40 -5.83
CA CYS A 17 -13.60 4.10 -5.68
C CYS A 17 -12.65 4.16 -4.47
N GLU A 18 -12.91 3.35 -3.46
CA GLU A 18 -12.09 3.27 -2.25
C GLU A 18 -11.07 2.14 -2.37
N VAL A 19 -9.82 2.42 -1.95
CA VAL A 19 -8.74 1.45 -1.85
C VAL A 19 -8.11 1.54 -0.47
N LYS A 20 -8.16 0.43 0.27
CA LYS A 20 -7.60 0.31 1.62
C LYS A 20 -6.22 -0.31 1.57
N VAL A 21 -5.22 0.45 2.00
CA VAL A 21 -3.81 0.06 2.00
C VAL A 21 -3.29 -0.01 3.43
N ALA A 22 -2.73 -1.15 3.81
CA ALA A 22 -1.94 -1.25 5.03
C ALA A 22 -0.45 -1.16 4.69
N VAL A 23 0.26 -0.26 5.36
CA VAL A 23 1.71 -0.10 5.23
C VAL A 23 2.38 -0.95 6.30
N ILE A 24 3.10 -1.96 5.88
CA ILE A 24 3.69 -3.00 6.72
C ILE A 24 5.21 -2.92 6.67
N GLY A 25 5.84 -2.99 7.82
CA GLY A 25 7.30 -3.01 7.93
C GLY A 25 7.75 -2.95 9.38
N ALA A 26 8.99 -3.33 9.65
CA ALA A 26 9.61 -3.25 10.96
C ALA A 26 9.68 -1.81 11.50
N PRO A 27 9.86 -1.60 12.80
CA PRO A 27 10.09 -0.28 13.35
C PRO A 27 11.29 0.42 12.69
N GLY A 28 11.19 1.72 12.47
CA GLY A 28 12.30 2.54 11.99
C GLY A 28 12.64 2.45 10.50
N VAL A 29 11.87 1.71 9.69
CA VAL A 29 12.12 1.61 8.24
C VAL A 29 11.66 2.83 7.44
N GLY A 30 10.89 3.74 8.05
CA GLY A 30 10.40 4.95 7.41
C GLY A 30 8.98 4.86 6.84
N LYS A 31 8.14 3.94 7.33
CA LYS A 31 6.73 3.79 6.89
C LYS A 31 5.93 5.07 7.01
N SER A 32 5.98 5.72 8.17
CA SER A 32 5.26 6.98 8.42
C SER A 32 5.79 8.09 7.51
N ALA A 33 7.09 8.15 7.27
CA ALA A 33 7.68 9.10 6.34
C ALA A 33 7.17 8.92 4.91
N LEU A 34 7.09 7.68 4.43
CA LEU A 34 6.50 7.36 3.12
C LEU A 34 5.03 7.76 3.03
N THR A 35 4.24 7.40 4.04
CA THR A 35 2.82 7.70 4.10
C THR A 35 2.56 9.20 4.09
N VAL A 36 3.20 9.96 4.97
CA VAL A 36 3.03 11.41 5.03
C VAL A 36 3.57 12.10 3.77
N ARG A 37 4.65 11.60 3.19
CA ARG A 37 5.17 12.10 1.91
C ARG A 37 4.16 11.93 0.77
N PHE A 38 3.49 10.80 0.72
CA PHE A 38 2.40 10.56 -0.23
C PHE A 38 1.23 11.53 -0.02
N LEU A 39 0.81 11.72 1.24
CA LEU A 39 -0.35 12.53 1.58
C LEU A 39 -0.12 14.04 1.36
N THR A 40 1.04 14.56 1.74
CA THR A 40 1.31 15.99 1.84
C THR A 40 2.34 16.51 0.85
N ARG A 41 3.04 15.61 0.18
CA ARG A 41 4.24 15.90 -0.65
C ARG A 41 5.38 16.59 0.12
N ARG A 42 5.32 16.57 1.45
CA ARG A 42 6.35 17.11 2.34
C ARG A 42 7.02 15.99 3.09
N TYR A 43 8.30 16.12 3.31
CA TYR A 43 9.05 15.24 4.19
C TYR A 43 9.11 15.84 5.59
N ILE A 44 8.72 15.04 6.60
CA ILE A 44 8.82 15.37 8.01
C ILE A 44 9.62 14.24 8.65
N GLY A 45 10.76 14.57 9.27
CA GLY A 45 11.72 13.57 9.78
C GLY A 45 11.39 12.95 11.12
N GLU A 46 10.46 13.55 11.87
CA GLU A 46 10.06 13.09 13.20
C GLU A 46 8.58 12.76 13.24
N TYR A 47 8.25 11.54 13.66
CA TYR A 47 6.90 11.04 13.81
C TYR A 47 6.70 10.41 15.18
N ASP A 48 5.49 10.53 15.71
CA ASP A 48 5.08 9.74 16.87
C ASP A 48 4.73 8.32 16.42
N HIS A 49 5.60 7.37 16.77
CA HIS A 49 5.53 5.96 16.35
C HIS A 49 4.73 5.08 17.31
N GLN A 50 3.92 5.65 18.22
CA GLN A 50 3.34 4.89 19.31
C GLN A 50 1.98 4.26 19.01
N SER A 51 1.33 4.58 17.88
CA SER A 51 0.02 4.02 17.54
C SER A 51 -0.19 3.90 16.05
N GLU A 52 -1.00 2.89 15.66
CA GLU A 52 -1.51 2.79 14.28
C GLU A 52 -2.32 4.05 13.96
N THR A 53 -1.97 4.71 12.85
CA THR A 53 -2.66 5.90 12.37
C THR A 53 -3.32 5.61 11.03
N ARG A 54 -4.58 6.01 10.88
CA ARG A 54 -5.34 5.89 9.63
C ARG A 54 -5.53 7.24 8.98
N TYR A 55 -5.33 7.28 7.67
CA TYR A 55 -5.45 8.47 6.83
C TYR A 55 -6.42 8.21 5.69
N LYS A 56 -7.16 9.25 5.29
CA LYS A 56 -7.95 9.25 4.05
C LYS A 56 -7.39 10.31 3.10
N HIS A 57 -7.19 9.93 1.85
CA HIS A 57 -6.61 10.81 0.84
C HIS A 57 -7.22 10.53 -0.53
N GLU A 58 -7.78 11.58 -1.13
CA GLU A 58 -8.30 11.51 -2.50
C GLU A 58 -7.22 11.97 -3.48
N VAL A 59 -6.96 11.17 -4.49
CA VAL A 59 -5.96 11.44 -5.52
C VAL A 59 -6.38 10.83 -6.85
N LEU A 60 -5.91 11.40 -7.95
CA LEU A 60 -6.09 10.82 -9.28
C LEU A 60 -5.04 9.73 -9.50
N VAL A 61 -5.50 8.54 -9.88
CA VAL A 61 -4.66 7.45 -10.38
C VAL A 61 -5.10 7.13 -11.79
N ASP A 62 -4.23 7.33 -12.76
CA ASP A 62 -4.53 7.16 -14.19
C ASP A 62 -5.77 7.95 -14.65
N GLY A 63 -5.98 9.15 -14.10
CA GLY A 63 -7.11 10.01 -14.39
C GLY A 63 -8.41 9.68 -13.65
N GLU A 64 -8.45 8.60 -12.86
CA GLU A 64 -9.60 8.20 -12.06
C GLU A 64 -9.45 8.68 -10.61
N PRO A 65 -10.50 9.29 -10.01
CA PRO A 65 -10.47 9.68 -8.60
C PRO A 65 -10.56 8.47 -7.69
N ILE A 66 -9.53 8.29 -6.86
CA ILE A 66 -9.43 7.20 -5.90
C ILE A 66 -9.37 7.78 -4.49
N LEU A 67 -10.18 7.24 -3.59
CA LEU A 67 -10.07 7.50 -2.16
C LEU A 67 -9.22 6.41 -1.52
N PHE A 68 -7.99 6.77 -1.17
CA PHE A 68 -7.13 5.91 -0.35
C PHE A 68 -7.53 6.01 1.12
N GLU A 69 -7.66 4.87 1.77
CA GLU A 69 -7.63 4.75 3.22
C GLU A 69 -6.38 3.99 3.60
N ILE A 70 -5.45 4.65 4.28
CA ILE A 70 -4.11 4.14 4.57
C ILE A 70 -4.00 3.88 6.07
N SER A 71 -3.66 2.65 6.44
CA SER A 71 -3.29 2.28 7.80
C SER A 71 -1.76 2.21 7.89
N ASP A 72 -1.17 3.16 8.61
CA ASP A 72 0.23 3.14 8.97
C ASP A 72 0.40 2.31 10.23
N THR A 73 0.83 1.06 10.07
CA THR A 73 1.00 0.13 11.18
C THR A 73 2.23 0.49 12.01
N CYS A 74 2.16 0.23 13.29
CA CYS A 74 3.23 0.56 14.23
C CYS A 74 3.58 -0.64 15.09
N PRO A 75 4.38 -1.61 14.59
CA PRO A 75 4.84 -2.72 15.39
C PRO A 75 5.76 -2.22 16.51
N LYS A 76 5.63 -2.79 17.70
CA LYS A 76 6.45 -2.43 18.87
C LYS A 76 7.81 -3.11 18.87
N SER A 77 7.96 -4.18 18.10
CA SER A 77 9.19 -4.96 17.95
C SER A 77 9.31 -5.55 16.55
N ASP A 78 10.51 -6.02 16.21
CA ASP A 78 10.81 -6.70 14.95
C ASP A 78 10.11 -8.07 14.82
N ASP A 79 9.55 -8.58 15.90
CA ASP A 79 8.81 -9.86 15.91
C ASP A 79 7.29 -9.67 15.89
N GLU A 80 6.79 -8.44 15.99
CA GLU A 80 5.36 -8.15 15.97
C GLU A 80 4.83 -8.06 14.53
N LEU A 81 4.30 -9.16 14.04
CA LEU A 81 3.70 -9.25 12.72
C LEU A 81 2.34 -8.51 12.67
N PRO A 82 1.87 -8.12 11.47
CA PRO A 82 0.57 -7.49 11.30
C PRO A 82 -0.55 -8.34 11.90
N SER A 83 -1.53 -7.67 12.53
CA SER A 83 -2.70 -8.36 13.06
C SER A 83 -3.57 -8.93 11.95
N MET A 84 -4.29 -10.00 12.24
CA MET A 84 -5.28 -10.57 11.31
C MET A 84 -6.35 -9.55 10.90
N ASP A 85 -6.77 -8.70 11.84
CA ASP A 85 -7.75 -7.64 11.56
C ASP A 85 -7.24 -6.66 10.51
N THR A 86 -5.96 -6.26 10.58
CA THR A 86 -5.33 -5.40 9.58
C THR A 86 -5.25 -6.09 8.22
N LEU A 87 -4.86 -7.35 8.18
CA LEU A 87 -4.76 -8.13 6.94
C LEU A 87 -6.12 -8.34 6.26
N GLN A 88 -7.17 -8.58 7.04
CA GLN A 88 -8.54 -8.73 6.52
C GLN A 88 -9.16 -7.40 6.09
N TRP A 89 -8.80 -6.31 6.74
CA TRP A 89 -9.28 -4.98 6.40
C TRP A 89 -8.71 -4.46 5.09
N ALA A 90 -7.44 -4.75 4.80
CA ALA A 90 -6.71 -4.20 3.68
C ALA A 90 -7.14 -4.81 2.33
N ASP A 91 -7.21 -3.96 1.30
CA ASP A 91 -7.34 -4.38 -0.09
C ASP A 91 -5.98 -4.70 -0.73
N GLY A 92 -4.92 -4.12 -0.20
CA GLY A 92 -3.54 -4.36 -0.60
C GLY A 92 -2.55 -3.96 0.49
N LEU A 93 -1.34 -4.52 0.43
CA LEU A 93 -0.26 -4.27 1.38
C LEU A 93 0.93 -3.61 0.70
N LEU A 94 1.39 -2.50 1.28
CA LEU A 94 2.68 -1.90 0.95
C LEU A 94 3.72 -2.41 1.94
N LEU A 95 4.60 -3.30 1.48
CA LEU A 95 5.65 -3.89 2.29
C LEU A 95 6.91 -3.04 2.21
N VAL A 96 7.38 -2.53 3.34
CA VAL A 96 8.51 -1.62 3.42
C VAL A 96 9.63 -2.21 4.26
N TYR A 97 10.83 -2.24 3.71
CA TYR A 97 12.05 -2.49 4.44
C TYR A 97 13.06 -1.35 4.24
N SER A 98 14.08 -1.29 5.07
CA SER A 98 15.21 -0.39 4.87
C SER A 98 16.39 -1.15 4.29
N ILE A 99 17.02 -0.61 3.25
CA ILE A 99 18.23 -1.21 2.69
C ILE A 99 19.39 -1.25 3.69
N THR A 100 19.30 -0.46 4.76
CA THR A 100 20.30 -0.36 5.83
C THR A 100 20.07 -1.34 6.98
N ASP A 101 18.99 -2.13 6.93
CA ASP A 101 18.57 -3.02 8.01
C ASP A 101 18.13 -4.39 7.49
N ARG A 102 19.01 -5.36 7.62
CA ARG A 102 18.75 -6.77 7.23
C ARG A 102 17.55 -7.36 8.01
N GLY A 103 17.38 -7.01 9.26
CA GLY A 103 16.26 -7.46 10.08
C GLY A 103 14.93 -7.01 9.53
N SER A 104 14.85 -5.78 8.99
CA SER A 104 13.64 -5.26 8.36
C SER A 104 13.27 -5.99 7.07
N PHE A 105 14.27 -6.44 6.31
CA PHE A 105 14.06 -7.29 5.12
C PHE A 105 13.52 -8.66 5.50
N ASN A 106 14.03 -9.28 6.55
CA ASN A 106 13.52 -10.54 7.08
C ASN A 106 12.09 -10.38 7.63
N PHE A 107 11.78 -9.23 8.22
CA PHE A 107 10.43 -8.92 8.72
C PHE A 107 9.37 -8.98 7.62
N VAL A 108 9.60 -8.34 6.46
CA VAL A 108 8.63 -8.37 5.35
C VAL A 108 8.47 -9.78 4.77
N ARG A 109 9.52 -10.59 4.79
CA ARG A 109 9.44 -12.00 4.40
C ARG A 109 8.54 -12.79 5.35
N LYS A 110 8.72 -12.65 6.65
CA LYS A 110 7.86 -13.26 7.67
C LYS A 110 6.40 -12.79 7.58
N ALA A 111 6.18 -11.50 7.32
CA ALA A 111 4.83 -10.95 7.14
C ALA A 111 4.10 -11.59 5.96
N LYS A 112 4.79 -11.82 4.84
CA LYS A 112 4.24 -12.53 3.69
C LYS A 112 3.92 -14.00 4.01
N GLU A 113 4.78 -14.67 4.73
CA GLU A 113 4.55 -16.05 5.18
C GLU A 113 3.33 -16.15 6.10
N ALA A 114 3.18 -15.21 7.04
CA ALA A 114 2.00 -15.13 7.91
C ALA A 114 0.71 -14.92 7.12
N LEU A 115 0.74 -14.06 6.10
CA LEU A 115 -0.40 -13.84 5.21
C LEU A 115 -0.78 -15.13 4.46
N ALA A 116 0.18 -15.86 3.94
CA ALA A 116 -0.05 -17.12 3.22
C ALA A 116 -0.66 -18.21 4.12
N VAL A 117 -0.33 -18.22 5.41
CA VAL A 117 -0.94 -19.13 6.40
C VAL A 117 -2.36 -18.70 6.74
N ALA A 118 -2.59 -17.39 6.86
CA ALA A 118 -3.88 -16.82 7.24
C ALA A 118 -4.95 -17.01 6.17
N ASP A 119 -4.58 -16.84 4.91
CA ASP A 119 -5.46 -17.04 3.77
C ASP A 119 -4.65 -17.56 2.57
N PRO A 120 -4.54 -18.90 2.44
CA PRO A 120 -3.75 -19.51 1.37
C PRO A 120 -4.27 -19.23 -0.05
N GLU A 121 -5.55 -18.91 -0.16
CA GLU A 121 -6.20 -18.64 -1.45
C GLU A 121 -6.28 -17.14 -1.77
N ALA A 122 -6.01 -16.27 -0.80
CA ALA A 122 -6.01 -14.84 -1.03
C ALA A 122 -4.80 -14.41 -1.86
N ALA A 123 -5.05 -14.04 -3.09
CA ALA A 123 -4.10 -13.32 -3.91
C ALA A 123 -4.09 -11.83 -3.50
N MET A 124 -3.63 -11.54 -2.28
CA MET A 124 -3.53 -10.17 -1.77
C MET A 124 -2.58 -9.35 -2.65
N PRO A 125 -3.04 -8.24 -3.25
CA PRO A 125 -2.16 -7.33 -3.96
C PRO A 125 -1.06 -6.79 -3.07
N LEU A 126 0.19 -6.82 -3.55
CA LEU A 126 1.38 -6.40 -2.83
C LEU A 126 2.20 -5.42 -3.65
N ALA A 127 2.91 -4.52 -2.98
CA ALA A 127 4.04 -3.78 -3.52
C ALA A 127 5.19 -3.80 -2.50
N LEU A 128 6.41 -3.97 -2.95
CA LEU A 128 7.60 -4.03 -2.12
C LEU A 128 8.47 -2.79 -2.32
N VAL A 129 8.84 -2.15 -1.24
CA VAL A 129 9.64 -0.93 -1.24
C VAL A 129 10.88 -1.10 -0.38
N GLY A 130 12.05 -0.93 -0.97
CA GLY A 130 13.32 -0.74 -0.27
C GLY A 130 13.56 0.75 -0.04
N ASN A 131 13.40 1.21 1.20
CA ASN A 131 13.56 2.61 1.57
C ASN A 131 14.99 2.94 1.95
N LYS A 132 15.30 4.23 2.06
CA LYS A 132 16.62 4.80 2.40
C LYS A 132 17.70 4.46 1.37
N ALA A 133 17.33 4.39 0.09
CA ALA A 133 18.22 4.03 -1.02
C ALA A 133 19.41 5.01 -1.20
N ASP A 134 19.32 6.22 -0.66
CA ASP A 134 20.41 7.21 -0.58
C ASP A 134 21.53 6.81 0.36
N MET A 135 21.25 5.96 1.36
CA MET A 135 22.21 5.53 2.37
C MET A 135 23.06 4.33 1.92
N VAL A 136 23.63 4.40 0.72
CA VAL A 136 24.39 3.30 0.11
C VAL A 136 25.58 2.82 0.94
N HIS A 137 26.20 3.71 1.69
CA HIS A 137 27.34 3.39 2.58
C HIS A 137 26.95 2.55 3.80
N LEU A 138 25.67 2.52 4.14
CA LEU A 138 25.10 1.70 5.22
C LEU A 138 24.31 0.49 4.70
N ARG A 139 24.34 0.24 3.41
CA ARG A 139 23.57 -0.84 2.77
C ARG A 139 23.92 -2.21 3.35
N GLN A 140 22.90 -2.94 3.78
CA GLN A 140 22.98 -4.33 4.23
C GLN A 140 22.20 -5.28 3.31
N VAL A 141 21.27 -4.77 2.51
CA VAL A 141 20.45 -5.54 1.57
C VAL A 141 20.74 -5.05 0.16
N SER A 142 21.17 -5.94 -0.73
CA SER A 142 21.43 -5.59 -2.12
C SER A 142 20.14 -5.34 -2.90
N THR A 143 20.23 -4.59 -3.98
CA THR A 143 19.10 -4.37 -4.90
C THR A 143 18.61 -5.69 -5.48
N GLU A 144 19.51 -6.59 -5.85
CA GLU A 144 19.20 -7.92 -6.39
C GLU A 144 18.39 -8.78 -5.40
N GLU A 145 18.69 -8.72 -4.11
CA GLU A 145 17.92 -9.42 -3.07
C GLU A 145 16.48 -8.92 -3.01
N GLY A 146 16.27 -7.61 -3.13
CA GLY A 146 14.94 -7.00 -3.20
C GLY A 146 14.18 -7.42 -4.46
N GLU A 147 14.84 -7.42 -5.61
CA GLU A 147 14.27 -7.87 -6.89
C GLU A 147 13.87 -9.34 -6.85
N ILE A 148 14.71 -10.21 -6.28
CA ILE A 148 14.41 -11.63 -6.12
C ILE A 148 13.20 -11.84 -5.22
N LEU A 149 13.15 -11.14 -4.08
CA LEU A 149 12.02 -11.24 -3.16
C LEU A 149 10.72 -10.77 -3.80
N ALA A 150 10.75 -9.67 -4.54
CA ALA A 150 9.58 -9.17 -5.26
C ALA A 150 9.09 -10.15 -6.34
N LYS A 151 10.01 -10.84 -7.00
CA LYS A 151 9.70 -11.88 -7.98
C LYS A 151 9.04 -13.09 -7.32
N ASP A 152 9.53 -13.51 -6.15
CA ASP A 152 8.92 -14.58 -5.35
C ASP A 152 7.52 -14.20 -4.85
N PHE A 153 7.29 -12.91 -4.58
CA PHE A 153 6.00 -12.37 -4.17
C PHE A 153 5.08 -12.04 -5.34
N GLU A 154 5.59 -12.11 -6.57
CA GLU A 154 4.88 -11.70 -7.78
C GLU A 154 4.34 -10.27 -7.68
N CYS A 155 5.16 -9.34 -7.20
CA CYS A 155 4.77 -7.97 -6.95
C CYS A 155 5.74 -6.93 -7.52
N TRP A 156 5.24 -5.70 -7.63
CA TRP A 156 6.05 -4.54 -7.99
C TRP A 156 7.11 -4.24 -6.92
N PHE A 157 8.27 -3.79 -7.36
CA PHE A 157 9.39 -3.44 -6.51
C PHE A 157 10.05 -2.13 -6.93
N SER A 158 10.45 -1.31 -5.97
CA SER A 158 11.37 -0.20 -6.17
C SER A 158 12.18 0.08 -4.92
N GLU A 159 13.42 0.50 -5.11
CA GLU A 159 14.18 1.18 -4.08
C GLU A 159 13.93 2.67 -4.18
N ILE A 160 13.60 3.32 -3.08
CA ILE A 160 13.24 4.73 -3.03
C ILE A 160 13.89 5.43 -1.84
N THR A 161 13.88 6.76 -1.92
CA THR A 161 14.27 7.64 -0.83
C THR A 161 13.11 8.55 -0.48
N ALA A 162 12.44 8.28 0.63
CA ALA A 162 11.29 9.06 1.08
C ALA A 162 11.61 10.55 1.25
N ALA A 163 12.85 10.85 1.64
CA ALA A 163 13.31 12.22 1.83
C ALA A 163 13.40 13.04 0.54
N GLU A 164 13.70 12.41 -0.60
CA GLU A 164 14.06 13.11 -1.85
C GLU A 164 13.09 12.88 -3.01
N GLN A 165 12.46 11.72 -3.08
CA GLN A 165 11.77 11.24 -4.29
C GLN A 165 10.25 11.18 -4.15
N VAL A 166 9.57 12.33 -4.18
CA VAL A 166 8.09 12.43 -4.06
C VAL A 166 7.36 11.61 -5.11
N ALA A 167 7.82 11.68 -6.36
CA ALA A 167 7.15 10.98 -7.47
C ALA A 167 7.22 9.46 -7.33
N GLN A 168 8.36 8.93 -6.87
CA GLN A 168 8.52 7.48 -6.67
C GLN A 168 7.75 6.97 -5.46
N VAL A 169 7.63 7.77 -4.40
CA VAL A 169 6.75 7.46 -3.27
C VAL A 169 5.30 7.35 -3.75
N ALA A 170 4.82 8.34 -4.49
CA ALA A 170 3.46 8.29 -5.04
C ALA A 170 3.27 7.09 -5.98
N GLU A 171 4.25 6.78 -6.82
CA GLU A 171 4.18 5.65 -7.74
C GLU A 171 4.01 4.31 -7.02
N SER A 172 4.65 4.11 -5.87
CA SER A 172 4.49 2.88 -5.08
C SER A 172 3.04 2.65 -4.63
N PHE A 173 2.33 3.70 -4.22
CA PHE A 173 0.90 3.64 -3.88
C PHE A 173 0.03 3.46 -5.12
N HIS A 174 0.36 4.13 -6.22
CA HIS A 174 -0.38 4.02 -7.48
C HIS A 174 -0.26 2.62 -8.09
N GLU A 175 0.92 2.01 -8.09
CA GLU A 175 1.11 0.63 -8.57
C GLU A 175 0.30 -0.37 -7.73
N LEU A 176 0.32 -0.23 -6.41
CA LEU A 176 -0.50 -1.06 -5.55
C LEU A 176 -2.00 -0.87 -5.83
N CYS A 177 -2.44 0.36 -6.04
CA CYS A 177 -3.83 0.66 -6.43
C CYS A 177 -4.20 -0.03 -7.75
N ARG A 178 -3.34 0.02 -8.77
CA ARG A 178 -3.56 -0.65 -10.06
C ARG A 178 -3.74 -2.15 -9.89
N GLU A 179 -2.93 -2.78 -9.05
CA GLU A 179 -3.05 -4.22 -8.73
C GLU A 179 -4.35 -4.54 -7.99
N VAL A 180 -4.76 -3.72 -7.03
CA VAL A 180 -6.05 -3.88 -6.32
C VAL A 180 -7.21 -3.80 -7.30
N LEU A 181 -7.23 -2.80 -8.18
CA LEU A 181 -8.29 -2.65 -9.17
C LEU A 181 -8.30 -3.78 -10.19
N ALA A 182 -7.13 -4.27 -10.61
CA ALA A 182 -7.00 -5.42 -11.50
C ALA A 182 -7.53 -6.71 -10.84
N ALA A 183 -7.23 -6.94 -9.56
CA ALA A 183 -7.75 -8.07 -8.80
C ALA A 183 -9.29 -8.03 -8.69
N ARG A 184 -9.87 -6.87 -8.44
CA ARG A 184 -11.33 -6.68 -8.41
C ARG A 184 -11.99 -6.99 -9.75
N ARG A 185 -11.37 -6.60 -10.87
CA ARG A 185 -11.88 -6.93 -12.22
C ARG A 185 -11.83 -8.42 -12.50
N ARG A 186 -10.75 -9.11 -12.14
CA ARG A 186 -10.63 -10.58 -12.28
C ARG A 186 -11.71 -11.31 -11.49
N ASN A 187 -11.95 -10.91 -10.24
CA ASN A 187 -12.96 -11.53 -9.39
C ASN A 187 -14.38 -11.30 -9.95
N LYS A 188 -14.68 -10.13 -10.49
CA LYS A 188 -15.98 -9.87 -11.17
C LYS A 188 -16.16 -10.73 -12.41
N ALA A 189 -15.14 -10.93 -13.22
CA ALA A 189 -15.19 -11.76 -14.41
C ALA A 189 -15.46 -13.23 -14.05
N ILE A 190 -14.82 -13.78 -13.02
CA ILE A 190 -15.04 -15.14 -12.53
C ILE A 190 -16.50 -15.34 -12.05
N LEU A 191 -17.06 -14.34 -11.34
CA LEU A 191 -18.44 -14.40 -10.85
C LEU A 191 -19.49 -14.22 -11.95
N ALA A 192 -19.12 -13.62 -13.09
CA ALA A 192 -20.01 -13.37 -14.22
C ALA A 192 -20.09 -14.51 -15.23
N GLU A 193 -19.21 -15.52 -15.15
CA GLU A 193 -19.31 -16.72 -15.99
C GLU A 193 -20.46 -17.61 -15.49
N PRO A 194 -21.58 -17.72 -16.20
CA PRO A 194 -22.61 -18.68 -15.86
C PRO A 194 -22.08 -20.09 -16.11
N ASN A 195 -22.32 -21.00 -15.16
CA ASN A 195 -22.01 -22.41 -15.22
C ASN A 195 -22.21 -22.99 -16.64
N ALA A 196 -21.16 -23.04 -17.44
CA ALA A 196 -21.13 -23.82 -18.67
C ALA A 196 -20.64 -25.24 -18.34
N ARG A 197 -21.45 -25.99 -17.57
CA ARG A 197 -21.35 -27.45 -17.47
C ARG A 197 -22.76 -28.02 -17.33
N GLN A 198 -23.35 -28.31 -18.47
CA GLN A 198 -24.23 -29.44 -18.64
C GLN A 198 -23.65 -30.31 -19.74
#